data_e71805288c78d7f36780fb22ffa50658
#
_entry.id   e71805288c78d7f36780fb22ffa50658
#
_cell.length_a   1.000
_cell.length_b   1.000
_cell.length_c   1.000
_cell.angle_alpha   90.00
_cell.angle_beta   90.00
_cell.angle_gamma   90.00
#
_symmetry.space_group_name_H-M   'P 1'
#
loop_
_entity.id
_entity.type
_entity.pdbx_description
1 polymer ?
#
loop_
_entity_poly.entity_id
_entity_poly.type
_entity_poly.pdbx_seq_one_letter_code
_entity_poly.pdbx_strand_id
1 'polypeptide(L)'
;MCIRDSNIGAGSSSSYDFVRMTSTLKEIDLDSEELAFTLLFRQNGGSLSMARLDYFRFNYKRKLQLYNGSIQFRLGQLPANSCYNLQGYSTTTHIWDISDPLNPVSIKPNVNNGNARFVPTKGNEEYIAFDEQATVASVEFIEKVPNQNLHGLTTPDMVILTPKEYISYAQSIARLHNENDGMEVAVIDHETVFNEFSSGTPDATAYRRLMKMFFDRKGGLDGEPLYLLLFGKGLYDNRKIGETGKYVKYPTLLTYQHGSGTDERQSYTTDDYFGFLDDDSGNRIASDKLR
;
A
#
# COMPACT_ATOMS: atom_id res chain seq x y z
N MET A 1 -12.75 -24.32 22.08
CA MET A 1 -13.94 -23.44 22.06
C MET A 1 -14.45 -23.35 20.63
N CYS A 2 -15.69 -23.71 20.35
CA CYS A 2 -16.26 -23.60 19.01
C CYS A 2 -17.00 -22.26 18.92
N ILE A 3 -16.49 -21.32 18.14
CA ILE A 3 -17.15 -20.04 17.92
C ILE A 3 -18.16 -20.25 16.79
N ARG A 4 -19.43 -20.31 17.12
CA ARG A 4 -20.51 -20.36 16.15
C ARG A 4 -20.87 -18.94 15.72
N ASP A 5 -20.67 -18.69 14.48
CA ASP A 5 -21.38 -18.02 13.40
C ASP A 5 -21.62 -16.52 13.45
N SER A 6 -21.10 -15.91 12.40
CA SER A 6 -21.88 -14.87 11.73
C SER A 6 -22.67 -15.53 10.58
N ASN A 7 -24.00 -15.45 10.60
CA ASN A 7 -24.80 -15.72 9.41
C ASN A 7 -24.48 -14.62 8.38
N ILE A 8 -23.77 -14.99 7.32
CA ILE A 8 -23.66 -14.13 6.15
C ILE A 8 -25.02 -14.21 5.47
N GLY A 9 -25.87 -13.21 5.72
CA GLY A 9 -27.18 -13.13 5.07
C GLY A 9 -26.98 -13.07 3.56
N ALA A 10 -27.89 -13.66 2.79
CA ALA A 10 -27.94 -13.46 1.36
C ALA A 10 -28.03 -11.96 1.05
N GLY A 11 -27.26 -11.47 0.07
CA GLY A 11 -27.43 -10.12 -0.45
C GLY A 11 -28.88 -9.93 -0.88
N SER A 12 -29.45 -8.74 -0.69
CA SER A 12 -30.78 -8.45 -1.21
C SER A 12 -30.73 -8.53 -2.73
N SER A 13 -31.80 -9.04 -3.36
CA SER A 13 -31.93 -9.13 -4.82
C SER A 13 -31.91 -7.78 -5.55
N SER A 14 -31.80 -6.68 -4.81
CA SER A 14 -31.70 -5.30 -5.31
C SER A 14 -30.30 -4.68 -5.18
N SER A 15 -29.32 -5.40 -4.61
CA SER A 15 -27.95 -4.90 -4.50
C SER A 15 -27.12 -5.37 -5.68
N TYR A 16 -26.34 -4.45 -6.25
CA TYR A 16 -25.37 -4.72 -7.32
C TYR A 16 -24.04 -5.23 -6.76
N ASP A 17 -24.02 -5.60 -5.49
CA ASP A 17 -22.84 -6.17 -4.85
C ASP A 17 -22.62 -7.61 -5.28
N PHE A 18 -21.48 -7.90 -5.88
CA PHE A 18 -21.03 -9.26 -6.20
C PHE A 18 -20.79 -10.09 -4.96
N VAL A 19 -20.35 -9.43 -3.89
CA VAL A 19 -19.92 -10.08 -2.66
C VAL A 19 -20.35 -9.23 -1.48
N ARG A 20 -20.91 -9.86 -0.45
CA ARG A 20 -21.12 -9.22 0.82
C ARG A 20 -19.89 -9.40 1.70
N MET A 21 -19.24 -8.31 2.08
CA MET A 21 -18.18 -8.33 3.09
C MET A 21 -18.79 -8.33 4.49
N THR A 22 -18.30 -9.22 5.33
CA THR A 22 -18.70 -9.30 6.74
C THR A 22 -17.45 -9.43 7.60
N SER A 23 -17.36 -8.65 8.66
CA SER A 23 -16.33 -8.79 9.68
C SER A 23 -16.97 -9.05 11.03
N THR A 24 -16.31 -9.86 11.84
CA THR A 24 -16.76 -10.17 13.21
C THR A 24 -15.57 -10.02 14.16
N LEU A 25 -15.77 -9.26 15.24
CA LEU A 25 -14.82 -9.13 16.31
C LEU A 25 -15.30 -9.96 17.50
N LYS A 26 -14.40 -10.76 18.08
CA LYS A 26 -14.69 -11.53 19.30
C LYS A 26 -13.52 -11.44 20.28
N GLU A 27 -13.85 -11.25 21.53
CA GLU A 27 -12.91 -11.44 22.65
C GLU A 27 -12.94 -12.88 23.11
N ILE A 28 -11.76 -13.44 23.35
CA ILE A 28 -11.58 -14.84 23.75
C ILE A 28 -10.56 -14.86 24.87
N ASP A 29 -10.94 -15.46 25.99
CA ASP A 29 -9.98 -15.79 27.05
C ASP A 29 -9.18 -17.01 26.61
N LEU A 30 -7.86 -16.93 26.66
CA LEU A 30 -6.96 -18.00 26.29
C LEU A 30 -6.39 -18.66 27.57
N ASP A 31 -6.63 -19.95 27.68
CA ASP A 31 -6.10 -20.79 28.79
C ASP A 31 -4.77 -21.47 28.38
N SER A 32 -4.28 -21.25 27.17
CA SER A 32 -3.14 -21.94 26.58
C SER A 32 -2.28 -20.96 25.77
N GLU A 33 -1.00 -21.27 25.64
CA GLU A 33 -0.06 -20.53 24.78
C GLU A 33 -0.25 -20.85 23.29
N GLU A 34 -1.04 -21.86 22.95
CA GLU A 34 -1.36 -22.25 21.60
C GLU A 34 -2.83 -21.99 21.29
N LEU A 35 -3.09 -21.32 20.17
CA LEU A 35 -4.42 -21.09 19.64
C LEU A 35 -4.59 -21.83 18.32
N ALA A 36 -5.46 -22.83 18.31
CA ALA A 36 -5.92 -23.46 17.09
C ALA A 36 -7.37 -23.04 16.80
N PHE A 37 -7.63 -22.65 15.58
CA PHE A 37 -8.99 -22.34 15.13
C PHE A 37 -9.25 -22.98 13.76
N THR A 38 -10.52 -23.33 13.54
CA THR A 38 -10.99 -23.91 12.29
C THR A 38 -12.09 -23.03 11.74
N LEU A 39 -11.93 -22.60 10.51
CA LEU A 39 -12.98 -21.92 9.74
C LEU A 39 -13.77 -22.98 8.95
N LEU A 40 -15.06 -23.07 9.22
CA LEU A 40 -15.96 -23.99 8.51
C LEU A 40 -17.05 -23.17 7.81
N PHE A 41 -17.02 -23.15 6.49
CA PHE A 41 -18.13 -22.61 5.69
C PHE A 41 -19.18 -23.70 5.45
N ARG A 42 -20.41 -23.46 5.89
CA ARG A 42 -21.55 -24.33 5.61
C ARG A 42 -22.43 -23.70 4.55
N GLN A 43 -22.57 -24.40 3.46
CA GLN A 43 -23.36 -23.97 2.31
C GLN A 43 -24.86 -24.20 2.59
N ASN A 44 -25.59 -23.17 2.96
CA ASN A 44 -27.01 -23.27 3.29
C ASN A 44 -27.94 -22.73 2.17
N GLY A 45 -27.40 -22.15 1.11
CA GLY A 45 -28.13 -21.42 0.07
C GLY A 45 -28.10 -22.06 -1.33
N GLY A 46 -27.79 -23.34 -1.44
CA GLY A 46 -27.68 -24.04 -2.72
C GLY A 46 -26.26 -24.14 -3.25
N SER A 47 -26.07 -24.80 -4.39
CA SER A 47 -24.76 -25.17 -4.93
C SER A 47 -23.86 -24.01 -5.35
N LEU A 48 -24.41 -22.80 -5.46
CA LEU A 48 -23.67 -21.59 -5.85
C LEU A 48 -23.18 -20.76 -4.65
N SER A 49 -23.57 -21.12 -3.41
CA SER A 49 -23.09 -20.39 -2.23
C SER A 49 -21.61 -20.59 -2.05
N MET A 50 -20.86 -19.50 -1.96
CA MET A 50 -19.41 -19.49 -1.81
C MET A 50 -19.01 -18.44 -0.77
N ALA A 51 -17.98 -18.74 0.02
CA ALA A 51 -17.33 -17.76 0.87
C ALA A 51 -15.82 -17.79 0.65
N ARG A 52 -15.18 -16.65 0.77
CA ARG A 52 -13.73 -16.49 0.74
C ARG A 52 -13.29 -15.82 2.01
N LEU A 53 -12.26 -16.36 2.63
CA LEU A 53 -11.60 -15.71 3.75
C LEU A 53 -10.67 -14.64 3.18
N ASP A 54 -10.83 -13.39 3.65
CA ASP A 54 -9.96 -12.29 3.29
C ASP A 54 -8.76 -12.23 4.24
N TYR A 55 -8.99 -12.00 5.53
CA TYR A 55 -7.92 -11.98 6.51
C TYR A 55 -8.40 -12.33 7.93
N PHE A 56 -7.44 -12.70 8.77
CA PHE A 56 -7.56 -12.72 10.22
C PHE A 56 -6.70 -11.62 10.83
N ARG A 57 -7.22 -11.03 11.90
CA ARG A 57 -6.43 -10.13 12.74
C ARG A 57 -6.56 -10.56 14.20
N PHE A 58 -5.43 -10.79 14.85
CA PHE A 58 -5.35 -11.11 16.26
C PHE A 58 -4.70 -9.95 17.01
N ASN A 59 -5.38 -9.48 18.07
CA ASN A 59 -4.81 -8.58 19.05
C ASN A 59 -4.74 -9.31 20.37
N TYR A 60 -3.57 -9.48 20.91
CA TYR A 60 -3.39 -10.21 22.17
C TYR A 60 -2.23 -9.64 22.99
N LYS A 61 -2.31 -9.85 24.30
CA LYS A 61 -1.21 -9.54 25.22
C LYS A 61 -0.31 -10.77 25.31
N ARG A 62 0.99 -10.56 25.19
CA ARG A 62 1.99 -11.62 25.34
C ARG A 62 3.15 -11.15 26.20
N LYS A 63 3.95 -12.09 26.68
CA LYS A 63 5.21 -11.78 27.34
C LYS A 63 6.10 -10.99 26.39
N LEU A 64 6.74 -9.95 26.92
CA LEU A 64 7.67 -9.12 26.14
C LEU A 64 9.04 -9.79 26.14
N GLN A 65 9.29 -10.59 25.13
CA GLN A 65 10.56 -11.29 24.87
C GLN A 65 10.77 -11.42 23.36
N LEU A 66 12.00 -11.65 22.93
CA LEU A 66 12.27 -11.87 21.51
C LEU A 66 11.71 -13.22 21.05
N TYR A 67 11.05 -13.22 19.91
CA TYR A 67 10.56 -14.41 19.21
C TYR A 67 11.28 -14.47 17.85
N ASN A 68 12.03 -15.55 17.63
CA ASN A 68 12.89 -15.68 16.45
C ASN A 68 13.81 -14.45 16.22
N GLY A 69 14.32 -13.91 17.34
CA GLY A 69 15.28 -12.79 17.30
C GLY A 69 14.68 -11.40 17.19
N SER A 70 13.37 -11.24 17.12
CA SER A 70 12.75 -9.89 17.12
C SER A 70 11.35 -9.87 17.72
N ILE A 71 10.91 -8.68 18.11
CA ILE A 71 9.53 -8.42 18.51
C ILE A 71 9.18 -6.94 18.23
N GLN A 72 8.05 -6.72 17.57
CA GLN A 72 7.43 -5.40 17.47
C GLN A 72 6.26 -5.33 18.45
N PHE A 73 6.13 -4.23 19.18
CA PHE A 73 5.15 -4.09 20.23
C PHE A 73 4.75 -2.65 20.47
N ARG A 74 3.51 -2.50 20.95
CA ARG A 74 2.94 -1.24 21.42
C ARG A 74 1.87 -1.52 22.47
N LEU A 75 1.59 -0.56 23.34
CA LEU A 75 0.41 -0.55 24.18
C LEU A 75 -0.37 0.73 23.91
N GLY A 76 -1.66 0.61 23.63
CA GLY A 76 -2.51 1.75 23.27
C GLY A 76 -2.70 2.77 24.39
N GLN A 77 -2.69 2.33 25.67
CA GLN A 77 -2.67 3.19 26.86
C GLN A 77 -1.92 2.47 27.97
N LEU A 78 -0.90 3.12 28.48
CA LEU A 78 -0.17 2.65 29.63
C LEU A 78 -0.67 3.37 30.89
N PRO A 79 -0.90 2.64 31.99
CA PRO A 79 -1.11 3.29 33.29
C PRO A 79 0.06 4.22 33.62
N ALA A 80 -0.21 5.28 34.36
CA ALA A 80 0.84 6.16 34.84
C ALA A 80 1.92 5.37 35.60
N ASN A 81 3.19 5.75 35.42
CA ASN A 81 4.35 5.07 36.01
C ASN A 81 4.60 3.62 35.54
N SER A 82 4.05 3.23 34.41
CA SER A 82 4.36 1.92 33.80
C SER A 82 5.71 1.93 33.12
N CYS A 83 6.35 0.76 33.06
CA CYS A 83 7.55 0.54 32.28
C CYS A 83 7.42 -0.74 31.46
N TYR A 84 8.10 -0.77 30.31
CA TYR A 84 8.32 -2.01 29.59
C TYR A 84 9.42 -2.83 30.26
N ASN A 85 9.29 -4.13 30.24
CA ASN A 85 10.29 -5.07 30.75
C ASN A 85 10.50 -6.17 29.70
N LEU A 86 11.50 -6.00 28.85
CA LEU A 86 11.88 -6.96 27.83
C LEU A 86 12.77 -8.03 28.47
N GLN A 87 12.35 -9.28 28.38
CA GLN A 87 13.08 -10.45 28.88
C GLN A 87 14.05 -10.99 27.81
N GLY A 88 15.15 -11.60 28.26
CA GLY A 88 16.14 -12.17 27.35
C GLY A 88 16.99 -11.14 26.62
N TYR A 89 17.14 -9.94 27.17
CA TYR A 89 17.99 -8.90 26.62
C TYR A 89 19.49 -9.30 26.76
N SER A 90 20.23 -9.16 25.69
CA SER A 90 21.66 -9.40 25.59
C SER A 90 22.42 -8.14 25.14
N THR A 91 23.74 -8.22 25.04
CA THR A 91 24.58 -7.13 24.52
C THR A 91 24.37 -6.88 23.03
N THR A 92 23.81 -7.85 22.30
CA THR A 92 23.50 -7.79 20.87
C THR A 92 22.04 -7.40 20.60
N THR A 93 21.24 -7.16 21.67
CA THR A 93 19.84 -6.75 21.54
C THR A 93 19.73 -5.23 21.45
N HIS A 94 18.98 -4.75 20.47
CA HIS A 94 18.65 -3.34 20.27
C HIS A 94 17.17 -3.11 20.49
N ILE A 95 16.81 -1.92 20.99
CA ILE A 95 15.43 -1.46 21.12
C ILE A 95 15.34 -0.11 20.41
N TRP A 96 14.42 0.01 19.46
CA TRP A 96 14.16 1.27 18.76
C TRP A 96 12.70 1.69 18.92
N ASP A 97 12.49 2.98 19.15
CA ASP A 97 11.20 3.62 18.93
C ASP A 97 11.05 3.86 17.43
N ILE A 98 10.02 3.27 16.84
CA ILE A 98 9.70 3.35 15.41
C ILE A 98 8.36 4.05 15.17
N SER A 99 7.89 4.84 16.13
CA SER A 99 6.65 5.63 16.01
C SER A 99 6.69 6.58 14.82
N ASP A 100 7.87 7.13 14.52
CA ASP A 100 8.18 7.79 13.25
C ASP A 100 9.12 6.86 12.44
N PRO A 101 8.61 6.17 11.42
CA PRO A 101 9.41 5.22 10.65
C PRO A 101 10.55 5.87 9.86
N LEU A 102 10.50 7.18 9.63
CA LEU A 102 11.55 7.93 8.94
C LEU A 102 12.67 8.36 9.89
N ASN A 103 12.39 8.43 11.20
CA ASN A 103 13.33 8.86 12.21
C ASN A 103 13.32 7.91 13.42
N PRO A 104 13.74 6.64 13.27
CA PRO A 104 13.78 5.71 14.39
C PRO A 104 14.78 6.16 15.45
N VAL A 105 14.42 6.02 16.72
CA VAL A 105 15.24 6.42 17.86
C VAL A 105 15.67 5.24 18.68
N SER A 106 16.99 5.09 18.91
CA SER A 106 17.52 4.05 19.77
C SER A 106 17.20 4.31 21.23
N ILE A 107 16.65 3.31 21.92
CA ILE A 107 16.33 3.33 23.33
C ILE A 107 17.47 2.68 24.14
N LYS A 108 17.93 3.39 25.17
CA LYS A 108 18.89 2.83 26.14
C LYS A 108 18.15 2.36 27.38
N PRO A 109 17.89 1.06 27.52
CA PRO A 109 17.18 0.54 28.70
C PRO A 109 18.08 0.44 29.92
N ASN A 110 17.47 0.37 31.10
CA ASN A 110 18.16 -0.07 32.31
C ASN A 110 18.15 -1.61 32.32
N VAL A 111 19.33 -2.23 32.30
CA VAL A 111 19.50 -3.69 32.18
C VAL A 111 19.90 -4.28 33.53
N ASN A 112 19.13 -5.30 33.97
CA ASN A 112 19.42 -6.08 35.15
C ASN A 112 19.06 -7.55 34.92
N ASN A 113 20.03 -8.44 35.09
CA ASN A 113 19.85 -9.90 34.94
C ASN A 113 19.11 -10.32 33.65
N GLY A 114 19.54 -9.79 32.49
CA GLY A 114 18.91 -10.11 31.21
C GLY A 114 17.51 -9.53 30.99
N ASN A 115 17.10 -8.61 31.84
CA ASN A 115 15.88 -7.84 31.67
C ASN A 115 16.19 -6.39 31.34
N ALA A 116 15.64 -5.88 30.26
CA ALA A 116 15.77 -4.49 29.85
C ALA A 116 14.50 -3.72 30.20
N ARG A 117 14.65 -2.69 31.04
CA ARG A 117 13.54 -1.85 31.49
C ARG A 117 13.67 -0.44 30.94
N PHE A 118 12.59 0.10 30.42
CA PHE A 118 12.51 1.49 29.96
C PHE A 118 11.07 2.02 30.09
N VAL A 119 10.97 3.33 30.20
CA VAL A 119 9.70 4.04 30.36
C VAL A 119 9.36 4.72 29.02
N PRO A 120 8.16 4.52 28.47
CA PRO A 120 7.70 5.26 27.30
C PRO A 120 7.52 6.74 27.64
N THR A 121 7.70 7.60 26.66
CA THR A 121 7.63 9.07 26.87
C THR A 121 6.24 9.63 26.64
N LYS A 122 5.49 9.09 25.70
CA LYS A 122 4.15 9.58 25.28
C LYS A 122 3.04 8.58 25.54
N GLY A 123 3.35 7.30 25.72
CA GLY A 123 2.39 6.23 26.05
C GLY A 123 1.68 5.58 24.87
N ASN A 124 1.96 6.01 23.65
CA ASN A 124 1.42 5.44 22.41
C ASN A 124 2.48 5.08 21.36
N GLU A 125 3.73 5.02 21.81
CA GLU A 125 4.85 4.71 20.94
C GLU A 125 4.80 3.26 20.46
N GLU A 126 5.36 3.04 19.29
CA GLU A 126 5.60 1.74 18.70
C GLU A 126 7.10 1.43 18.75
N TYR A 127 7.42 0.24 19.25
CA TYR A 127 8.79 -0.19 19.45
C TYR A 127 9.09 -1.46 18.68
N ILE A 128 10.34 -1.60 18.26
CA ILE A 128 10.92 -2.87 17.83
C ILE A 128 12.12 -3.21 18.71
N ALA A 129 12.17 -4.45 19.19
CA ALA A 129 13.39 -5.01 19.75
C ALA A 129 13.89 -6.14 18.87
N PHE A 130 15.18 -6.18 18.61
CA PHE A 130 15.79 -7.20 17.75
C PHE A 130 17.21 -7.52 18.20
N ASP A 131 17.62 -8.76 17.95
CA ASP A 131 18.98 -9.21 18.14
C ASP A 131 19.72 -9.10 16.79
N GLU A 132 20.83 -8.36 16.75
CA GLU A 132 21.63 -8.20 15.53
C GLU A 132 22.26 -9.49 15.01
N GLN A 133 22.38 -10.51 15.88
CA GLN A 133 22.89 -11.82 15.51
C GLN A 133 21.80 -12.81 15.10
N ALA A 134 20.51 -12.42 15.22
CA ALA A 134 19.43 -13.25 14.75
C ALA A 134 19.45 -13.37 13.22
N THR A 135 18.94 -14.49 12.73
CA THR A 135 18.78 -14.69 11.30
C THR A 135 17.79 -13.64 10.75
N VAL A 136 18.31 -12.67 10.03
CA VAL A 136 17.51 -11.73 9.24
C VAL A 136 17.24 -12.32 7.87
N ALA A 137 16.11 -11.92 7.28
CA ALA A 137 15.81 -12.31 5.90
C ALA A 137 16.96 -11.83 4.99
N SER A 138 17.48 -12.73 4.16
CA SER A 138 18.46 -12.36 3.16
C SER A 138 17.83 -11.49 2.09
N VAL A 139 18.52 -10.42 1.72
CA VAL A 139 18.13 -9.58 0.60
C VAL A 139 18.68 -10.21 -0.67
N GLU A 140 17.83 -10.48 -1.64
CA GLU A 140 18.23 -10.93 -2.96
C GLU A 140 18.54 -9.72 -3.84
N PHE A 141 19.71 -9.70 -4.46
CA PHE A 141 20.03 -8.70 -5.46
C PHE A 141 19.30 -9.05 -6.76
N ILE A 142 18.42 -8.15 -7.22
CA ILE A 142 17.68 -8.35 -8.46
C ILE A 142 18.44 -7.73 -9.63
N GLU A 143 18.65 -6.40 -9.60
CA GLU A 143 19.36 -5.70 -10.67
C GLU A 143 19.89 -4.34 -10.22
N LYS A 144 20.72 -3.76 -11.06
CA LYS A 144 21.22 -2.39 -10.89
C LYS A 144 20.31 -1.42 -11.63
N VAL A 145 19.63 -0.56 -10.89
CA VAL A 145 18.79 0.52 -11.45
C VAL A 145 19.68 1.69 -11.87
N PRO A 146 19.56 2.22 -13.10
CA PRO A 146 20.27 3.43 -13.52
C PRO A 146 19.87 4.63 -12.66
N ASN A 147 20.79 5.58 -12.50
CA ASN A 147 20.43 6.85 -11.85
C ASN A 147 19.38 7.58 -12.67
N GLN A 148 18.39 8.11 -12.01
CA GLN A 148 17.28 8.87 -12.59
C GLN A 148 17.00 10.12 -11.74
N ASN A 149 16.32 11.10 -12.31
CA ASN A 149 15.91 12.32 -11.61
C ASN A 149 14.69 12.94 -12.31
N LEU A 150 13.51 12.36 -12.09
CA LEU A 150 12.26 12.91 -12.62
C LEU A 150 11.88 14.23 -11.94
N HIS A 151 12.26 14.37 -10.64
CA HIS A 151 12.07 15.63 -9.91
C HIS A 151 12.88 16.79 -10.50
N GLY A 152 13.97 16.51 -11.20
CA GLY A 152 14.82 17.52 -11.84
C GLY A 152 14.39 17.87 -13.27
N LEU A 153 13.37 17.24 -13.84
CA LEU A 153 12.88 17.58 -15.17
C LEU A 153 12.30 18.99 -15.21
N THR A 154 12.52 19.68 -16.32
CA THR A 154 11.76 20.89 -16.67
C THR A 154 10.29 20.53 -16.80
N THR A 155 9.41 21.47 -16.46
CA THR A 155 7.97 21.22 -16.53
C THR A 155 7.52 21.17 -17.98
N PRO A 156 7.04 20.03 -18.49
CA PRO A 156 6.60 19.90 -19.86
C PRO A 156 5.18 20.43 -20.07
N ASP A 157 4.77 20.58 -21.32
CA ASP A 157 3.37 20.82 -21.69
C ASP A 157 2.59 19.49 -21.72
N MET A 158 3.27 18.41 -22.10
CA MET A 158 2.69 17.09 -22.19
C MET A 158 3.61 16.04 -21.59
N VAL A 159 3.02 15.13 -20.82
CA VAL A 159 3.67 13.91 -20.32
C VAL A 159 3.13 12.72 -21.07
N ILE A 160 4.00 11.89 -21.64
CA ILE A 160 3.65 10.58 -22.19
C ILE A 160 4.21 9.51 -21.27
N LEU A 161 3.34 8.84 -20.51
CA LEU A 161 3.70 7.67 -19.72
C LEU A 161 3.55 6.40 -20.56
N THR A 162 4.58 5.57 -20.58
CA THR A 162 4.58 4.39 -21.43
C THR A 162 5.43 3.27 -20.82
N PRO A 163 5.13 2.00 -21.07
CA PRO A 163 6.07 0.91 -20.84
C PRO A 163 7.35 1.12 -21.66
N LYS A 164 8.46 0.66 -21.11
CA LYS A 164 9.80 0.76 -21.69
C LYS A 164 9.87 0.31 -23.16
N GLU A 165 9.13 -0.75 -23.50
CA GLU A 165 9.08 -1.34 -24.82
C GLU A 165 8.46 -0.43 -25.89
N TYR A 166 7.68 0.58 -25.47
CA TYR A 166 6.97 1.48 -26.38
C TYR A 166 7.59 2.89 -26.43
N ILE A 167 8.69 3.13 -25.72
CA ILE A 167 9.34 4.45 -25.66
C ILE A 167 9.65 5.02 -27.06
N SER A 168 10.17 4.19 -27.98
CA SER A 168 10.50 4.65 -29.33
C SER A 168 9.29 5.14 -30.13
N TYR A 169 8.15 4.49 -29.94
CA TYR A 169 6.88 4.91 -30.54
C TYR A 169 6.34 6.19 -29.89
N ALA A 170 6.40 6.26 -28.56
CA ALA A 170 6.02 7.44 -27.80
C ALA A 170 6.87 8.67 -28.18
N GLN A 171 8.18 8.49 -28.42
CA GLN A 171 9.07 9.54 -28.90
C GLN A 171 8.68 10.06 -30.29
N SER A 172 8.12 9.22 -31.15
CA SER A 172 7.62 9.65 -32.45
C SER A 172 6.39 10.56 -32.32
N ILE A 173 5.51 10.26 -31.35
CA ILE A 173 4.36 11.13 -31.00
C ILE A 173 4.86 12.43 -30.38
N ALA A 174 5.82 12.38 -29.47
CA ALA A 174 6.40 13.56 -28.85
C ALA A 174 7.00 14.50 -29.89
N ARG A 175 7.73 13.97 -30.87
CA ARG A 175 8.30 14.76 -31.99
C ARG A 175 7.21 15.43 -32.81
N LEU A 176 6.12 14.72 -33.11
CA LEU A 176 5.00 15.27 -33.87
C LEU A 176 4.39 16.50 -33.17
N HIS A 177 4.14 16.41 -31.83
CA HIS A 177 3.62 17.54 -31.07
C HIS A 177 4.63 18.68 -30.91
N ASN A 178 5.92 18.36 -30.80
CA ASN A 178 6.95 19.37 -30.74
C ASN A 178 7.04 20.16 -32.09
N GLU A 179 7.04 19.45 -33.23
CA GLU A 179 7.19 20.06 -34.57
C GLU A 179 5.93 20.82 -35.02
N ASN A 180 4.72 20.29 -34.71
CA ASN A 180 3.47 20.88 -35.22
C ASN A 180 2.81 21.86 -34.24
N ASP A 181 2.91 21.56 -32.94
CA ASP A 181 2.17 22.29 -31.90
C ASP A 181 3.10 23.14 -31.00
N GLY A 182 4.43 22.98 -31.16
CA GLY A 182 5.43 23.69 -30.37
C GLY A 182 5.48 23.26 -28.89
N MET A 183 4.92 22.08 -28.59
CA MET A 183 4.84 21.59 -27.22
C MET A 183 6.17 20.99 -26.71
N GLU A 184 6.52 21.26 -25.48
CA GLU A 184 7.55 20.49 -24.76
C GLU A 184 6.93 19.17 -24.24
N VAL A 185 7.41 18.04 -24.77
CA VAL A 185 6.86 16.71 -24.43
C VAL A 185 7.88 15.88 -23.70
N ALA A 186 7.54 15.39 -22.49
CA ALA A 186 8.34 14.44 -21.74
C ALA A 186 7.81 13.02 -21.94
N VAL A 187 8.66 12.13 -22.51
CA VAL A 187 8.37 10.69 -22.61
C VAL A 187 9.03 9.98 -21.45
N ILE A 188 8.24 9.32 -20.60
CA ILE A 188 8.69 8.74 -19.35
C ILE A 188 8.31 7.27 -19.28
N ASP A 189 9.30 6.42 -18.97
CA ASP A 189 9.06 5.04 -18.60
C ASP A 189 8.31 4.99 -17.27
N HIS A 190 7.15 4.34 -17.25
CA HIS A 190 6.28 4.31 -16.09
C HIS A 190 6.91 3.64 -14.86
N GLU A 191 7.85 2.72 -15.03
CA GLU A 191 8.56 2.07 -13.92
C GLU A 191 9.48 3.05 -13.19
N THR A 192 10.09 4.00 -13.90
CA THR A 192 10.93 5.03 -13.28
C THR A 192 10.11 5.96 -12.37
N VAL A 193 8.82 6.11 -12.65
CA VAL A 193 7.91 6.89 -11.80
C VAL A 193 7.72 6.20 -10.44
N PHE A 194 7.63 4.88 -10.39
CA PHE A 194 7.50 4.17 -9.12
C PHE A 194 8.71 4.37 -8.22
N ASN A 195 9.91 4.41 -8.78
CA ASN A 195 11.13 4.59 -8.01
C ASN A 195 11.14 5.91 -7.24
N GLU A 196 10.66 7.00 -7.85
CA GLU A 196 10.70 8.33 -7.23
C GLU A 196 9.41 8.74 -6.50
N PHE A 197 8.26 8.23 -6.92
CA PHE A 197 6.96 8.68 -6.42
C PHE A 197 6.21 7.65 -5.55
N SER A 198 6.71 6.40 -5.48
CA SER A 198 6.13 5.34 -4.63
C SER A 198 7.16 4.39 -4.04
N SER A 199 8.40 4.84 -3.86
CA SER A 199 9.49 4.06 -3.25
C SER A 199 9.73 2.70 -3.92
N GLY A 200 9.61 2.65 -5.26
CA GLY A 200 9.76 1.44 -6.07
C GLY A 200 8.55 0.51 -6.08
N THR A 201 7.49 0.83 -5.34
CA THR A 201 6.27 0.02 -5.33
C THR A 201 5.38 0.38 -6.51
N PRO A 202 4.93 -0.58 -7.35
CA PRO A 202 3.95 -0.32 -8.39
C PRO A 202 2.62 0.19 -7.80
N ASP A 203 2.40 1.49 -7.93
CA ASP A 203 1.22 2.20 -7.42
C ASP A 203 0.74 3.21 -8.48
N ALA A 204 -0.52 3.09 -8.90
CA ALA A 204 -1.11 4.03 -9.85
C ALA A 204 -1.09 5.49 -9.34
N THR A 205 -1.12 5.68 -8.02
CA THR A 205 -1.01 7.01 -7.40
C THR A 205 0.33 7.69 -7.71
N ALA A 206 1.38 6.94 -8.02
CA ALA A 206 2.66 7.51 -8.42
C ALA A 206 2.53 8.36 -9.70
N TYR A 207 1.72 7.93 -10.67
CA TYR A 207 1.45 8.72 -11.88
C TYR A 207 0.78 10.06 -11.55
N ARG A 208 -0.22 10.01 -10.66
CA ARG A 208 -0.89 11.22 -10.18
C ARG A 208 0.08 12.15 -9.45
N ARG A 209 0.98 11.62 -8.63
CA ARG A 209 2.00 12.42 -7.92
C ARG A 209 2.97 13.10 -8.87
N LEU A 210 3.40 12.41 -9.92
CA LEU A 210 4.22 13.01 -10.99
C LEU A 210 3.48 14.17 -11.67
N MET A 211 2.22 13.93 -12.06
CA MET A 211 1.39 14.97 -12.69
C MET A 211 1.14 16.14 -11.75
N LYS A 212 0.85 15.87 -10.47
CA LYS A 212 0.70 16.89 -9.43
C LYS A 212 1.93 17.78 -9.32
N MET A 213 3.12 17.20 -9.31
CA MET A 213 4.36 17.96 -9.27
C MET A 213 4.47 18.95 -10.43
N PHE A 214 4.18 18.53 -11.65
CA PHE A 214 4.22 19.42 -12.82
C PHE A 214 3.09 20.44 -12.81
N PHE A 215 1.90 20.05 -12.40
CA PHE A 215 0.74 20.93 -12.25
C PHE A 215 1.04 22.08 -11.28
N ASP A 216 1.60 21.79 -10.12
CA ASP A 216 1.97 22.81 -9.13
C ASP A 216 3.05 23.76 -9.69
N ARG A 217 4.02 23.23 -10.40
CA ARG A 217 5.08 24.03 -11.04
C ARG A 217 4.58 24.94 -12.16
N LYS A 218 3.49 24.54 -12.83
CA LYS A 218 2.82 25.36 -13.84
C LYS A 218 1.88 26.43 -13.26
N GLY A 219 1.76 26.53 -11.95
CA GLY A 219 0.90 27.48 -11.26
C GLY A 219 -0.45 26.93 -10.82
N GLY A 220 -0.63 25.63 -10.83
CA GLY A 220 -1.83 24.97 -10.36
C GLY A 220 -3.06 25.30 -11.22
N LEU A 221 -4.17 25.68 -10.56
CA LEU A 221 -5.44 25.97 -11.23
C LEU A 221 -5.42 27.16 -12.19
N ASP A 222 -4.58 28.13 -11.91
CA ASP A 222 -4.44 29.36 -12.70
C ASP A 222 -3.31 29.25 -13.75
N GLY A 223 -2.68 28.07 -13.83
CA GLY A 223 -1.55 27.82 -14.68
C GLY A 223 -1.89 27.38 -16.10
N GLU A 224 -0.84 27.17 -16.89
CA GLU A 224 -0.97 26.66 -18.25
C GLU A 224 -1.44 25.22 -18.28
N PRO A 225 -2.16 24.77 -19.34
CA PRO A 225 -2.59 23.40 -19.51
C PRO A 225 -1.45 22.39 -19.41
N LEU A 226 -1.73 21.25 -18.78
CA LEU A 226 -0.83 20.10 -18.71
C LEU A 226 -1.55 18.86 -19.23
N TYR A 227 -0.95 18.22 -20.23
CA TYR A 227 -1.55 17.04 -20.87
C TYR A 227 -0.88 15.76 -20.38
N LEU A 228 -1.69 14.70 -20.19
CA LEU A 228 -1.20 13.35 -19.93
C LEU A 228 -1.69 12.39 -21.01
N LEU A 229 -0.75 11.71 -21.65
CA LEU A 229 -1.03 10.58 -22.54
C LEU A 229 -0.53 9.29 -21.88
N LEU A 230 -1.46 8.38 -21.57
CA LEU A 230 -1.15 7.01 -21.15
C LEU A 230 -0.99 6.15 -22.42
N PHE A 231 0.26 6.04 -22.90
CA PHE A 231 0.57 5.34 -24.14
C PHE A 231 0.84 3.86 -23.89
N GLY A 232 -0.23 3.08 -23.89
CA GLY A 232 -0.21 1.65 -23.59
C GLY A 232 -1.61 1.13 -23.29
N LYS A 233 -1.69 -0.08 -22.76
CA LYS A 233 -2.93 -0.68 -22.28
C LYS A 233 -2.91 -0.81 -20.78
N GLY A 234 -4.01 -0.54 -20.13
CA GLY A 234 -4.27 -0.88 -18.75
C GLY A 234 -5.05 -2.20 -18.59
N LEU A 235 -5.06 -2.72 -17.39
CA LEU A 235 -5.85 -3.90 -17.00
C LEU A 235 -6.66 -3.59 -15.75
N TYR A 236 -7.85 -4.15 -15.65
CA TYR A 236 -8.59 -4.14 -14.41
C TYR A 236 -7.81 -4.87 -13.29
N ASP A 237 -7.24 -6.02 -13.59
CA ASP A 237 -6.39 -6.78 -12.67
C ASP A 237 -4.92 -6.36 -12.82
N ASN A 238 -4.55 -5.24 -12.23
CA ASN A 238 -3.17 -4.74 -12.23
C ASN A 238 -2.14 -5.76 -11.72
N ARG A 239 -2.54 -6.65 -10.80
CA ARG A 239 -1.67 -7.66 -10.20
C ARG A 239 -1.59 -8.96 -11.01
N LYS A 240 -2.41 -9.10 -12.04
CA LYS A 240 -2.46 -10.28 -12.93
C LYS A 240 -2.68 -11.61 -12.18
N ILE A 241 -3.44 -11.56 -11.07
CA ILE A 241 -3.74 -12.75 -10.24
C ILE A 241 -4.98 -13.49 -10.67
N GLY A 242 -5.90 -12.82 -11.36
CA GLY A 242 -7.10 -13.44 -11.93
C GLY A 242 -6.78 -14.27 -13.17
N GLU A 243 -7.72 -15.15 -13.56
CA GLU A 243 -7.53 -16.02 -14.72
C GLU A 243 -7.23 -15.24 -16.01
N THR A 244 -7.92 -14.12 -16.23
CA THR A 244 -7.69 -13.27 -17.41
C THR A 244 -6.32 -12.61 -17.40
N GLY A 245 -5.86 -12.15 -16.24
CA GLY A 245 -4.58 -11.47 -16.09
C GLY A 245 -3.38 -12.36 -16.36
N LYS A 246 -3.46 -13.66 -16.05
CA LYS A 246 -2.40 -14.65 -16.28
C LYS A 246 -1.99 -14.79 -17.76
N TYR A 247 -2.90 -14.51 -18.68
CA TYR A 247 -2.65 -14.62 -20.13
C TYR A 247 -2.14 -13.33 -20.77
N VAL A 248 -2.05 -12.24 -20.01
CA VAL A 248 -1.54 -10.98 -20.54
C VAL A 248 -0.01 -11.02 -20.63
N LYS A 249 0.50 -11.06 -21.87
CA LYS A 249 1.93 -11.15 -22.18
C LYS A 249 2.53 -9.87 -22.74
N TYR A 250 1.73 -8.82 -22.88
CA TYR A 250 2.19 -7.52 -23.34
C TYR A 250 2.42 -6.58 -22.14
N PRO A 251 3.28 -5.59 -22.28
CA PRO A 251 3.51 -4.56 -21.28
C PRO A 251 2.23 -3.77 -21.01
N THR A 252 1.98 -3.43 -19.73
CA THR A 252 0.76 -2.74 -19.31
C THR A 252 1.09 -1.59 -18.38
N LEU A 253 0.33 -0.51 -18.48
CA LEU A 253 0.28 0.55 -17.51
C LEU A 253 -0.64 0.15 -16.34
N LEU A 254 -0.41 0.73 -15.17
CA LEU A 254 -1.35 0.59 -14.07
C LEU A 254 -2.60 1.43 -14.32
N THR A 255 -3.74 0.89 -13.95
CA THR A 255 -5.02 1.59 -13.94
C THR A 255 -5.38 1.97 -12.51
N TYR A 256 -6.11 3.05 -12.34
CA TYR A 256 -6.78 3.34 -11.08
C TYR A 256 -8.16 2.68 -11.05
N GLN A 257 -8.46 2.00 -9.96
CA GLN A 257 -9.77 1.38 -9.74
C GLN A 257 -10.58 2.22 -8.77
N HIS A 258 -11.76 2.63 -9.21
CA HIS A 258 -12.70 3.37 -8.40
C HIS A 258 -13.63 2.43 -7.64
N GLY A 259 -13.96 2.84 -6.42
CA GLY A 259 -14.99 2.21 -5.62
C GLY A 259 -14.58 0.88 -4.97
N SER A 260 -15.57 0.16 -4.55
CA SER A 260 -15.40 -1.17 -3.95
C SER A 260 -15.36 -2.22 -5.06
N GLY A 261 -14.35 -3.09 -5.05
CA GLY A 261 -14.30 -4.25 -5.94
C GLY A 261 -15.45 -5.25 -5.75
N THR A 262 -16.38 -4.97 -4.83
CA THR A 262 -17.58 -5.76 -4.55
C THR A 262 -18.86 -5.22 -5.20
N ASP A 263 -18.86 -3.98 -5.70
CA ASP A 263 -20.01 -3.33 -6.32
C ASP A 263 -19.86 -3.29 -7.84
N GLU A 264 -20.77 -3.96 -8.55
CA GLU A 264 -20.73 -4.09 -10.02
C GLU A 264 -20.79 -2.73 -10.76
N ARG A 265 -21.50 -1.74 -10.21
CA ARG A 265 -21.66 -0.44 -10.84
C ARG A 265 -20.51 0.53 -10.57
N GLN A 266 -19.85 0.35 -9.43
CA GLN A 266 -18.80 1.26 -8.95
C GLN A 266 -17.40 0.68 -9.08
N SER A 267 -17.27 -0.56 -9.54
CA SER A 267 -16.02 -1.25 -9.71
C SER A 267 -15.54 -1.15 -11.17
N TYR A 268 -14.98 -0.01 -11.51
CA TYR A 268 -14.47 0.28 -12.85
C TYR A 268 -13.08 0.92 -12.78
N THR A 269 -12.35 0.83 -13.89
CA THR A 269 -11.10 1.57 -14.06
C THR A 269 -11.39 2.95 -14.66
N THR A 270 -10.61 3.95 -14.26
CA THR A 270 -10.72 5.30 -14.80
C THR A 270 -9.35 5.96 -14.88
N ASP A 271 -9.13 6.76 -15.92
CA ASP A 271 -7.96 7.60 -16.08
C ASP A 271 -8.18 9.00 -15.48
N ASP A 272 -9.42 9.39 -15.19
CA ASP A 272 -9.77 10.67 -14.59
C ASP A 272 -9.02 10.94 -13.28
N TYR A 273 -8.73 9.88 -12.52
CA TYR A 273 -7.97 9.96 -11.27
C TYR A 273 -6.63 10.67 -11.42
N PHE A 274 -5.97 10.51 -12.56
CA PHE A 274 -4.67 11.12 -12.83
C PHE A 274 -4.77 12.62 -13.14
N GLY A 275 -5.98 13.11 -13.46
CA GLY A 275 -6.29 14.51 -13.70
C GLY A 275 -6.87 15.27 -12.50
N PHE A 276 -7.15 14.58 -11.38
CA PHE A 276 -7.59 15.22 -10.13
C PHE A 276 -6.39 15.71 -9.33
N LEU A 277 -5.87 16.87 -9.65
CA LEU A 277 -4.57 17.35 -9.17
C LEU A 277 -4.66 18.37 -8.03
N ASP A 278 -5.84 18.83 -7.65
CA ASP A 278 -6.05 19.67 -6.48
C ASP A 278 -5.78 18.90 -5.19
N ASP A 279 -5.44 19.58 -4.10
CA ASP A 279 -5.13 18.95 -2.81
C ASP A 279 -6.37 18.23 -2.22
N ASP A 280 -7.56 18.74 -2.48
CA ASP A 280 -8.82 18.19 -1.99
C ASP A 280 -9.48 17.19 -2.96
N SER A 281 -8.87 16.94 -4.13
CA SER A 281 -9.41 16.07 -5.18
C SER A 281 -8.91 14.64 -5.09
N GLY A 282 -9.61 13.72 -5.75
CA GLY A 282 -9.24 12.31 -5.89
C GLY A 282 -9.89 11.37 -4.87
N ASN A 283 -10.57 11.89 -3.85
CA ASN A 283 -11.30 11.07 -2.88
C ASN A 283 -12.74 10.76 -3.29
N ARG A 284 -13.31 11.58 -4.19
CA ARG A 284 -14.69 11.49 -4.65
C ARG A 284 -14.78 11.69 -6.16
N ILE A 285 -14.26 10.75 -6.92
CA ILE A 285 -14.13 10.85 -8.39
C ILE A 285 -15.45 11.27 -9.07
N ALA A 286 -16.59 10.81 -8.58
CA ALA A 286 -17.90 11.17 -9.16
C ALA A 286 -18.30 12.64 -8.98
N SER A 287 -17.73 13.34 -8.00
CA SER A 287 -18.04 14.74 -7.68
C SER A 287 -16.87 15.69 -7.90
N ASP A 288 -15.65 15.16 -8.03
CA ASP A 288 -14.46 15.95 -8.27
C ASP A 288 -14.43 16.44 -9.73
N LYS A 289 -13.89 17.62 -9.96
CA LYS A 289 -13.78 18.17 -11.31
C LYS A 289 -12.40 17.83 -11.89
N LEU A 290 -12.40 17.31 -13.09
CA LEU A 290 -11.17 17.23 -13.93
C LEU A 290 -10.63 18.64 -14.15
N ARG A 291 -9.33 18.74 -14.07
CA ARG A 291 -8.59 20.02 -14.22
C ARG A 291 -7.57 19.93 -15.32
#